data_0265229efd034067ddded12710014dc9
#
_entry.id   0265229efd034067ddded12710014dc9
#
_cell.length_a   1.000
_cell.length_b   1.000
_cell.length_c   1.000
_cell.angle_alpha   90.00
_cell.angle_beta   90.00
_cell.angle_gamma   90.00
#
_symmetry.space_group_name_H-M   'P 1'
#
loop_
_entity.id
_entity.type
_entity.pdbx_description
1 polymer ?
#
loop_
_entity_poly.entity_id
_entity_poly.type
_entity_poly.pdbx_seq_one_letter_code
_entity_poly.pdbx_strand_id
1 'polypeptide(L)'
;MRSLVTGGAGFIGSHACLRLLDDGHAVTVVDNLFRGHRGAVDALRKAGGDRLTFIEADLADTNALTQALADGKIESVFHFAALTYVGESMERPLDYFTTNTAGGISLLRAMGETGVRRIIFSSTAATYGEPAAEAMPITESTAQRPINPYGASKLQFETVLRAACAAVNDPAPLAAIALRYFNVAGADERGRLGEDHRPETHLIPICLEVALGRRPHLTVFGEDYPTPDGTCIRDYVHVADLVDAHVAALAAFEPGRFKCWNIGIGRGYSVREVLDSCRRVTGHAIPAIVGARRPGDPPSLYADPAAIARDLGWRAKWTDLDAVVKSAWEWMRAHPRGYA
;
A
#
# COMPACT_ATOMS: atom_id res chain seq x y z
N MET A 1 -21.50 1.22 -7.60
CA MET A 1 -20.82 2.28 -6.85
C MET A 1 -19.85 3.03 -7.75
N ARG A 2 -19.64 4.31 -7.48
CA ARG A 2 -18.66 5.17 -8.16
C ARG A 2 -17.57 5.57 -7.16
N SER A 3 -16.34 5.21 -7.45
CA SER A 3 -15.22 5.46 -6.55
C SER A 3 -14.16 6.32 -7.19
N LEU A 4 -13.57 7.23 -6.41
CA LEU A 4 -12.33 7.90 -6.78
C LEU A 4 -11.16 7.18 -6.12
N VAL A 5 -10.13 6.88 -6.90
CA VAL A 5 -8.90 6.24 -6.46
C VAL A 5 -7.74 7.20 -6.72
N THR A 6 -7.17 7.77 -5.68
CA THR A 6 -5.92 8.55 -5.81
C THR A 6 -4.72 7.60 -5.76
N GLY A 7 -3.72 7.85 -6.59
CA GLY A 7 -2.58 6.93 -6.73
C GLY A 7 -2.93 5.64 -7.50
N GLY A 8 -3.98 5.71 -8.34
CA GLY A 8 -4.49 4.54 -9.05
C GLY A 8 -3.63 4.09 -10.24
N ALA A 9 -2.56 4.81 -10.59
CA ALA A 9 -1.55 4.37 -11.55
C ALA A 9 -0.33 3.68 -10.88
N GLY A 10 -0.26 3.65 -9.55
CA GLY A 10 0.74 2.94 -8.75
C GLY A 10 0.39 1.47 -8.54
N PHE A 11 1.29 0.70 -7.90
CA PHE A 11 1.15 -0.75 -7.69
C PHE A 11 -0.18 -1.13 -7.01
N ILE A 12 -0.39 -0.71 -5.76
CA ILE A 12 -1.57 -1.12 -4.99
C ILE A 12 -2.84 -0.46 -5.55
N GLY A 13 -2.76 0.85 -5.88
CA GLY A 13 -3.91 1.59 -6.39
C GLY A 13 -4.46 1.05 -7.71
N SER A 14 -3.58 0.61 -8.63
CA SER A 14 -4.02 0.00 -9.89
C SER A 14 -4.73 -1.34 -9.67
N HIS A 15 -4.23 -2.18 -8.75
CA HIS A 15 -4.90 -3.43 -8.40
C HIS A 15 -6.27 -3.18 -7.73
N ALA A 16 -6.38 -2.12 -6.90
CA ALA A 16 -7.67 -1.72 -6.33
C ALA A 16 -8.65 -1.24 -7.41
N CYS A 17 -8.18 -0.44 -8.37
CA CYS A 17 -8.97 -0.03 -9.53
C CYS A 17 -9.44 -1.25 -10.33
N LEU A 18 -8.53 -2.19 -10.61
CA LEU A 18 -8.83 -3.39 -11.38
C LEU A 18 -9.91 -4.24 -10.70
N ARG A 19 -9.80 -4.44 -9.38
CA ARG A 19 -10.80 -5.18 -8.61
C ARG A 19 -12.17 -4.48 -8.62
N LEU A 20 -12.20 -3.17 -8.43
CA LEU A 20 -13.46 -2.41 -8.49
C LEU A 20 -14.10 -2.50 -9.88
N LEU A 21 -13.30 -2.45 -10.95
CA LEU A 21 -13.79 -2.61 -12.32
C LEU A 21 -14.28 -4.04 -12.60
N ASP A 22 -13.57 -5.06 -12.12
CA ASP A 22 -13.98 -6.47 -12.22
C ASP A 22 -15.31 -6.72 -11.48
N ASP A 23 -15.55 -6.05 -10.35
CA ASP A 23 -16.82 -6.07 -9.59
C ASP A 23 -17.93 -5.21 -10.23
N GLY A 24 -17.69 -4.61 -11.40
CA GLY A 24 -18.69 -3.84 -12.16
C GLY A 24 -18.84 -2.37 -11.73
N HIS A 25 -17.96 -1.84 -10.89
CA HIS A 25 -18.01 -0.46 -10.44
C HIS A 25 -17.41 0.52 -11.47
N ALA A 26 -17.77 1.80 -11.37
CA ALA A 26 -17.13 2.87 -12.10
C ALA A 26 -16.02 3.48 -11.25
N VAL A 27 -14.87 3.73 -11.85
CA VAL A 27 -13.66 4.20 -11.18
C VAL A 27 -13.14 5.47 -11.85
N THR A 28 -12.93 6.53 -11.04
CA THR A 28 -12.17 7.70 -11.44
C THR A 28 -10.80 7.62 -10.77
N VAL A 29 -9.74 7.56 -11.57
CA VAL A 29 -8.35 7.56 -11.12
C VAL A 29 -7.81 8.97 -11.15
N VAL A 30 -7.19 9.41 -10.06
CA VAL A 30 -6.38 10.63 -9.99
C VAL A 30 -4.94 10.25 -9.65
N ASP A 31 -3.99 10.59 -10.51
CA ASP A 31 -2.58 10.28 -10.33
C ASP A 31 -1.74 11.32 -11.10
N ASN A 32 -0.63 11.79 -10.53
CA ASN A 32 0.30 12.71 -11.20
C ASN A 32 1.40 12.00 -11.98
N LEU A 33 1.39 10.67 -12.02
CA LEU A 33 2.38 9.80 -12.65
C LEU A 33 3.82 10.00 -12.17
N PHE A 34 4.02 10.59 -10.99
CA PHE A 34 5.36 10.75 -10.42
C PHE A 34 6.03 9.41 -10.09
N ARG A 35 5.26 8.45 -9.57
CA ARG A 35 5.67 7.05 -9.30
C ARG A 35 4.76 6.04 -9.97
N GLY A 36 3.60 6.48 -10.47
CA GLY A 36 2.65 5.67 -11.21
C GLY A 36 3.03 5.54 -12.68
N HIS A 37 2.42 4.59 -13.37
CA HIS A 37 2.71 4.27 -14.75
C HIS A 37 1.50 4.41 -15.65
N ARG A 38 1.68 5.10 -16.79
CA ARG A 38 0.62 5.21 -17.82
C ARG A 38 0.21 3.84 -18.35
N GLY A 39 1.15 2.89 -18.45
CA GLY A 39 0.85 1.52 -18.87
C GLY A 39 -0.08 0.77 -17.90
N ALA A 40 -0.04 1.08 -16.60
CA ALA A 40 -1.03 0.55 -15.65
C ALA A 40 -2.43 1.12 -15.94
N VAL A 41 -2.54 2.42 -16.23
CA VAL A 41 -3.81 3.06 -16.65
C VAL A 41 -4.35 2.43 -17.94
N ASP A 42 -3.48 2.12 -18.91
CA ASP A 42 -3.89 1.49 -20.17
C ASP A 42 -4.39 0.05 -19.95
N ALA A 43 -3.79 -0.70 -19.03
CA ALA A 43 -4.30 -2.00 -18.60
C ALA A 43 -5.69 -1.88 -17.95
N LEU A 44 -5.90 -0.87 -17.11
CA LEU A 44 -7.20 -0.59 -16.49
C LEU A 44 -8.25 -0.18 -17.53
N ARG A 45 -7.89 0.61 -18.55
CA ARG A 45 -8.80 0.96 -19.65
C ARG A 45 -9.27 -0.26 -20.41
N LYS A 46 -8.38 -1.22 -20.67
CA LYS A 46 -8.73 -2.49 -21.33
C LYS A 46 -9.71 -3.31 -20.49
N ALA A 47 -9.60 -3.27 -19.16
CA ALA A 47 -10.48 -4.00 -18.26
C ALA A 47 -11.83 -3.31 -18.04
N GLY A 48 -11.83 -1.99 -17.90
CA GLY A 48 -12.99 -1.19 -17.49
C GLY A 48 -13.80 -0.54 -18.63
N GLY A 49 -13.16 -0.28 -19.77
CA GLY A 49 -13.79 0.50 -20.86
C GLY A 49 -14.28 1.86 -20.35
N ASP A 50 -15.52 2.19 -20.67
CA ASP A 50 -16.17 3.46 -20.28
C ASP A 50 -16.40 3.63 -18.78
N ARG A 51 -16.16 2.59 -17.98
CA ARG A 51 -16.26 2.67 -16.52
C ARG A 51 -15.00 3.22 -15.86
N LEU A 52 -13.91 3.44 -16.61
CA LEU A 52 -12.69 4.06 -16.13
C LEU A 52 -12.55 5.50 -16.67
N THR A 53 -12.41 6.45 -15.75
CA THR A 53 -11.96 7.81 -16.05
C THR A 53 -10.57 8.00 -15.46
N PHE A 54 -9.61 8.56 -16.20
CA PHE A 54 -8.28 8.91 -15.70
C PHE A 54 -8.07 10.40 -15.80
N ILE A 55 -7.66 11.00 -14.70
CA ILE A 55 -7.35 12.43 -14.55
C ILE A 55 -5.91 12.53 -14.06
N GLU A 56 -5.04 13.13 -14.87
CA GLU A 56 -3.67 13.42 -14.48
C GLU A 56 -3.64 14.71 -13.68
N ALA A 57 -3.53 14.59 -12.35
CA ALA A 57 -3.50 15.72 -11.43
C ALA A 57 -2.74 15.39 -10.15
N ASP A 58 -2.20 16.43 -9.50
CA ASP A 58 -1.55 16.33 -8.20
C ASP A 58 -2.56 16.53 -7.05
N LEU A 59 -2.29 15.92 -5.89
CA LEU A 59 -3.09 16.12 -4.68
C LEU A 59 -3.09 17.59 -4.18
N ALA A 60 -2.09 18.37 -4.54
CA ALA A 60 -2.04 19.80 -4.22
C ALA A 60 -3.06 20.62 -5.01
N ASP A 61 -3.56 20.13 -6.15
CA ASP A 61 -4.57 20.79 -6.96
C ASP A 61 -5.98 20.48 -6.44
N THR A 62 -6.41 21.22 -5.41
CA THR A 62 -7.74 21.05 -4.81
C THR A 62 -8.86 21.25 -5.83
N ASN A 63 -8.70 22.13 -6.81
CA ASN A 63 -9.72 22.41 -7.83
C ASN A 63 -9.90 21.19 -8.75
N ALA A 64 -8.80 20.61 -9.23
CA ALA A 64 -8.86 19.37 -10.02
C ALA A 64 -9.51 18.21 -9.24
N LEU A 65 -9.19 18.08 -7.93
CA LEU A 65 -9.82 17.09 -7.06
C LEU A 65 -11.32 17.34 -6.91
N THR A 66 -11.74 18.60 -6.66
CA THR A 66 -13.16 18.97 -6.53
C THR A 66 -13.92 18.65 -7.82
N GLN A 67 -13.36 19.00 -8.98
CA GLN A 67 -13.95 18.69 -10.27
C GLN A 67 -14.07 17.17 -10.50
N ALA A 68 -13.01 16.40 -10.20
CA ALA A 68 -13.01 14.95 -10.33
C ALA A 68 -14.08 14.27 -9.48
N LEU A 69 -14.26 14.74 -8.24
CA LEU A 69 -15.28 14.23 -7.33
C LEU A 69 -16.71 14.55 -7.80
N ALA A 70 -16.94 15.78 -8.27
CA ALA A 70 -18.25 16.24 -8.72
C ALA A 70 -18.66 15.55 -10.03
N ASP A 71 -17.82 15.58 -11.06
CA ASP A 71 -18.10 15.00 -12.38
C ASP A 71 -18.26 13.48 -12.30
N GLY A 72 -17.43 12.82 -11.48
CA GLY A 72 -17.51 11.38 -11.22
C GLY A 72 -18.74 10.96 -10.43
N LYS A 73 -19.46 11.89 -9.79
CA LYS A 73 -20.55 11.61 -8.82
C LYS A 73 -20.08 10.57 -7.80
N ILE A 74 -18.95 10.83 -7.19
CA ILE A 74 -18.21 9.90 -6.34
C ILE A 74 -18.96 9.64 -5.02
N GLU A 75 -19.05 8.36 -4.64
CA GLU A 75 -19.65 7.90 -3.39
C GLU A 75 -18.61 7.59 -2.31
N SER A 76 -17.40 7.20 -2.71
CA SER A 76 -16.30 6.86 -1.80
C SER A 76 -14.94 7.12 -2.44
N VAL A 77 -13.95 7.40 -1.59
CA VAL A 77 -12.55 7.63 -1.98
C VAL A 77 -11.68 6.51 -1.44
N PHE A 78 -10.81 5.97 -2.30
CA PHE A 78 -9.69 5.11 -1.94
C PHE A 78 -8.40 5.93 -2.11
N HIS A 79 -7.73 6.21 -1.01
CA HIS A 79 -6.59 7.12 -1.01
C HIS A 79 -5.26 6.36 -0.88
N PHE A 80 -4.62 6.07 -2.03
CA PHE A 80 -3.31 5.42 -2.11
C PHE A 80 -2.17 6.39 -2.43
N ALA A 81 -2.46 7.53 -3.08
CA ALA A 81 -1.44 8.50 -3.49
C ALA A 81 -0.56 8.93 -2.30
N ALA A 82 0.73 8.62 -2.37
CA ALA A 82 1.72 8.95 -1.35
C ALA A 82 3.15 8.74 -1.86
N LEU A 83 4.11 9.40 -1.23
CA LEU A 83 5.52 8.99 -1.25
C LEU A 83 5.72 7.90 -0.19
N THR A 84 6.43 6.80 -0.52
CA THR A 84 6.45 5.58 0.30
C THR A 84 7.85 5.07 0.66
N TYR A 85 8.92 5.65 0.12
CA TYR A 85 10.28 5.17 0.33
C TYR A 85 10.85 5.66 1.66
N VAL A 86 11.04 4.74 2.61
CA VAL A 86 11.54 5.05 3.96
C VAL A 86 12.89 5.78 3.91
N GLY A 87 13.86 5.28 3.12
CA GLY A 87 15.18 5.91 2.99
C GLY A 87 15.10 7.33 2.42
N GLU A 88 14.36 7.53 1.33
CA GLU A 88 14.14 8.86 0.73
C GLU A 88 13.47 9.82 1.72
N SER A 89 12.57 9.32 2.59
CA SER A 89 11.93 10.18 3.59
C SER A 89 12.90 10.79 4.59
N MET A 90 14.01 10.10 4.90
CA MET A 90 15.07 10.61 5.76
C MET A 90 15.86 11.74 5.10
N GLU A 91 15.98 11.72 3.77
CA GLU A 91 16.70 12.73 2.99
C GLU A 91 15.81 13.93 2.62
N ARG A 92 14.53 13.69 2.37
CA ARG A 92 13.57 14.67 1.87
C ARG A 92 12.28 14.73 2.72
N PRO A 93 12.38 14.97 4.04
CA PRO A 93 11.23 14.85 4.95
C PRO A 93 10.07 15.78 4.60
N LEU A 94 10.35 17.01 4.16
CA LEU A 94 9.31 17.99 3.83
C LEU A 94 8.43 17.53 2.66
N ASP A 95 8.99 16.86 1.67
CA ASP A 95 8.23 16.34 0.54
C ASP A 95 7.20 15.30 0.99
N TYR A 96 7.59 14.46 1.97
CA TYR A 96 6.69 13.46 2.55
C TYR A 96 5.53 14.08 3.33
N PHE A 97 5.78 15.10 4.14
CA PHE A 97 4.71 15.81 4.84
C PHE A 97 3.84 16.60 3.87
N THR A 98 4.43 17.23 2.86
CA THR A 98 3.68 17.99 1.83
C THR A 98 2.78 17.05 1.02
N THR A 99 3.31 15.97 0.50
CA THR A 99 2.53 15.06 -0.34
C THR A 99 1.55 14.23 0.49
N ASN A 100 2.03 13.56 1.56
CA ASN A 100 1.21 12.58 2.26
C ASN A 100 0.22 13.22 3.24
N THR A 101 0.59 14.32 3.88
CA THR A 101 -0.28 14.98 4.88
C THR A 101 -1.03 16.14 4.26
N ALA A 102 -0.33 17.13 3.69
CA ALA A 102 -0.99 18.32 3.14
C ALA A 102 -1.81 17.98 1.89
N GLY A 103 -1.33 17.12 0.99
CA GLY A 103 -2.09 16.61 -0.14
C GLY A 103 -3.36 15.86 0.29
N GLY A 104 -3.28 15.05 1.36
CA GLY A 104 -4.46 14.42 1.96
C GLY A 104 -5.47 15.44 2.52
N ILE A 105 -5.01 16.53 3.12
CA ILE A 105 -5.88 17.63 3.58
C ILE A 105 -6.56 18.32 2.39
N SER A 106 -5.86 18.55 1.27
CA SER A 106 -6.46 19.07 0.03
C SER A 106 -7.58 18.17 -0.47
N LEU A 107 -7.36 16.85 -0.47
CA LEU A 107 -8.39 15.87 -0.83
C LEU A 107 -9.60 15.94 0.10
N LEU A 108 -9.41 16.05 1.43
CA LEU A 108 -10.53 16.16 2.38
C LEU A 108 -11.32 17.47 2.17
N ARG A 109 -10.68 18.58 1.80
CA ARG A 109 -11.35 19.82 1.45
C ARG A 109 -12.24 19.64 0.22
N ALA A 110 -11.70 19.08 -0.86
CA ALA A 110 -12.44 18.76 -2.07
C ALA A 110 -13.64 17.83 -1.79
N MET A 111 -13.45 16.80 -0.95
CA MET A 111 -14.54 15.92 -0.49
C MET A 111 -15.61 16.70 0.30
N GLY A 112 -15.19 17.64 1.17
CA GLY A 112 -16.08 18.52 1.92
C GLY A 112 -16.97 19.37 1.00
N GLU A 113 -16.40 20.00 -0.01
CA GLU A 113 -17.08 20.86 -1.00
C GLU A 113 -18.09 20.07 -1.86
N THR A 114 -17.77 18.82 -2.19
CA THR A 114 -18.61 17.96 -3.06
C THR A 114 -19.58 17.06 -2.32
N GLY A 115 -19.56 17.08 -0.97
CA GLY A 115 -20.44 16.24 -0.16
C GLY A 115 -20.02 14.77 -0.10
N VAL A 116 -18.85 14.39 -0.58
CA VAL A 116 -18.32 13.02 -0.43
C VAL A 116 -17.84 12.81 1.01
N ARG A 117 -18.35 11.76 1.69
CA ARG A 117 -18.15 11.56 3.14
C ARG A 117 -17.53 10.22 3.51
N ARG A 118 -17.00 9.47 2.56
CA ARG A 118 -16.42 8.14 2.78
C ARG A 118 -15.02 8.05 2.23
N ILE A 119 -14.03 7.73 3.08
CA ILE A 119 -12.64 7.56 2.66
C ILE A 119 -12.02 6.33 3.29
N ILE A 120 -11.37 5.49 2.47
CA ILE A 120 -10.46 4.43 2.91
C ILE A 120 -9.04 4.91 2.63
N PHE A 121 -8.24 4.96 3.67
CA PHE A 121 -6.87 5.44 3.64
C PHE A 121 -5.88 4.29 3.71
N SER A 122 -5.00 4.26 2.76
CA SER A 122 -3.81 3.42 2.71
C SER A 122 -2.78 3.90 3.72
N SER A 123 -2.86 3.38 4.96
CA SER A 123 -1.89 3.64 6.02
C SER A 123 -0.76 2.60 6.01
N THR A 124 0.04 2.51 7.05
CA THR A 124 1.23 1.67 7.07
C THR A 124 1.59 1.19 8.48
N ALA A 125 2.23 0.01 8.57
CA ALA A 125 2.88 -0.47 9.78
C ALA A 125 4.04 0.43 10.26
N ALA A 126 4.63 1.24 9.38
CA ALA A 126 5.69 2.19 9.76
C ALA A 126 5.23 3.24 10.80
N THR A 127 3.92 3.41 11.01
CA THR A 127 3.37 4.26 12.09
C THR A 127 3.72 3.72 13.47
N TYR A 128 3.94 2.40 13.63
CA TYR A 128 4.30 1.79 14.91
C TYR A 128 5.77 1.99 15.29
N GLY A 129 6.63 2.27 14.30
CA GLY A 129 8.07 2.46 14.52
C GLY A 129 8.78 1.16 14.85
N GLU A 130 9.45 1.11 15.99
CA GLU A 130 10.19 -0.06 16.50
C GLU A 130 9.56 -0.55 17.82
N PRO A 131 8.48 -1.34 17.77
CA PRO A 131 7.87 -1.91 18.96
C PRO A 131 8.80 -2.92 19.62
N ALA A 132 8.65 -3.11 20.94
CA ALA A 132 9.38 -4.15 21.68
C ALA A 132 9.03 -5.54 21.12
N ALA A 133 9.96 -6.49 21.24
CA ALA A 133 9.78 -7.85 20.70
C ALA A 133 8.53 -8.55 21.25
N GLU A 134 8.18 -8.28 22.50
CA GLU A 134 7.02 -8.83 23.20
C GLU A 134 5.67 -8.30 22.66
N ALA A 135 5.71 -7.20 21.88
CA ALA A 135 4.54 -6.64 21.23
C ALA A 135 4.17 -7.34 19.91
N MET A 136 4.97 -8.33 19.49
CA MET A 136 4.68 -9.11 18.27
C MET A 136 3.73 -10.28 18.56
N PRO A 137 2.72 -10.54 17.72
CA PRO A 137 2.30 -9.76 16.56
C PRO A 137 1.66 -8.41 16.94
N ILE A 138 1.81 -7.39 16.08
CA ILE A 138 1.32 -6.03 16.32
C ILE A 138 -0.21 -5.97 16.21
N THR A 139 -0.86 -5.44 17.24
CA THR A 139 -2.29 -5.12 17.24
C THR A 139 -2.54 -3.63 16.98
N GLU A 140 -3.78 -3.23 16.71
CA GLU A 140 -4.18 -1.83 16.53
C GLU A 140 -4.02 -0.99 17.81
N SER A 141 -3.96 -1.62 18.97
CA SER A 141 -3.71 -0.97 20.29
C SER A 141 -2.24 -0.70 20.55
N THR A 142 -1.32 -1.27 19.76
CA THR A 142 0.11 -1.00 19.88
C THR A 142 0.39 0.48 19.67
N ALA A 143 1.22 1.08 20.55
CA ALA A 143 1.54 2.50 20.49
C ALA A 143 2.22 2.87 19.16
N GLN A 144 1.72 3.91 18.52
CA GLN A 144 2.29 4.43 17.28
C GLN A 144 3.40 5.43 17.62
N ARG A 145 4.65 5.09 17.27
CA ARG A 145 5.87 5.90 17.50
C ARG A 145 6.77 5.82 16.28
N PRO A 146 6.39 6.46 15.15
CA PRO A 146 7.14 6.37 13.91
C PRO A 146 8.57 6.89 14.08
N ILE A 147 9.54 6.19 13.49
CA ILE A 147 10.97 6.51 13.57
C ILE A 147 11.52 7.11 12.27
N ASN A 148 10.66 7.36 11.30
CA ASN A 148 11.01 7.99 10.03
C ASN A 148 9.88 8.92 9.55
N PRO A 149 10.19 9.91 8.68
CA PRO A 149 9.21 10.87 8.17
C PRO A 149 8.07 10.26 7.38
N TYR A 150 8.30 9.13 6.68
CA TYR A 150 7.22 8.40 6.00
C TYR A 150 6.15 7.93 6.98
N GLY A 151 6.55 7.16 8.00
CA GLY A 151 5.62 6.70 9.04
C GLY A 151 4.96 7.86 9.78
N ALA A 152 5.72 8.93 10.08
CA ALA A 152 5.20 10.12 10.74
C ALA A 152 4.15 10.85 9.90
N SER A 153 4.37 11.03 8.58
CA SER A 153 3.40 11.67 7.67
C SER A 153 2.10 10.88 7.56
N LYS A 154 2.18 9.55 7.53
CA LYS A 154 1.01 8.66 7.51
C LYS A 154 0.22 8.76 8.83
N LEU A 155 0.90 8.72 9.98
CA LEU A 155 0.27 8.89 11.29
C LEU A 155 -0.38 10.27 11.45
N GLN A 156 0.27 11.32 10.95
CA GLN A 156 -0.32 12.67 10.97
C GLN A 156 -1.63 12.71 10.18
N PHE A 157 -1.68 12.07 9.00
CA PHE A 157 -2.92 12.03 8.25
C PHE A 157 -4.00 11.18 8.92
N GLU A 158 -3.67 10.07 9.61
CA GLU A 158 -4.64 9.38 10.49
C GLU A 158 -5.18 10.32 11.57
N THR A 159 -4.33 11.18 12.15
CA THR A 159 -4.75 12.16 13.16
C THR A 159 -5.71 13.19 12.57
N VAL A 160 -5.44 13.67 11.36
CA VAL A 160 -6.34 14.57 10.62
C VAL A 160 -7.69 13.88 10.34
N LEU A 161 -7.69 12.63 9.89
CA LEU A 161 -8.92 11.86 9.65
C LEU A 161 -9.75 11.68 10.93
N ARG A 162 -9.11 11.36 12.07
CA ARG A 162 -9.79 11.25 13.37
C ARG A 162 -10.46 12.56 13.76
N ALA A 163 -9.74 13.67 13.63
CA ALA A 163 -10.27 15.00 13.94
C ALA A 163 -11.43 15.39 12.99
N ALA A 164 -11.30 15.10 11.70
CA ALA A 164 -12.33 15.37 10.71
C ALA A 164 -13.61 14.55 10.95
N CYS A 165 -13.49 13.28 11.34
CA CYS A 165 -14.64 12.45 11.71
C CYS A 165 -15.34 12.96 12.99
N ALA A 166 -14.59 13.49 13.95
CA ALA A 166 -15.10 13.98 15.23
C ALA A 166 -15.55 15.45 15.19
N ALA A 167 -15.66 16.05 14.00
CA ALA A 167 -16.05 17.47 13.86
C ALA A 167 -17.42 17.73 14.49
N VAL A 168 -17.48 18.74 15.37
CA VAL A 168 -18.69 19.09 16.12
C VAL A 168 -19.66 19.83 15.20
N ASN A 169 -20.95 19.52 15.30
CA ASN A 169 -22.02 20.15 14.53
C ASN A 169 -21.95 19.96 13.00
N ASP A 170 -21.21 18.96 12.51
CA ASP A 170 -21.26 18.57 11.10
C ASP A 170 -22.57 17.76 10.85
N PRO A 171 -23.50 18.27 10.01
CA PRO A 171 -24.76 17.55 9.73
C PRO A 171 -24.55 16.29 8.89
N ALA A 172 -23.39 16.14 8.27
CA ALA A 172 -23.02 15.00 7.44
C ALA A 172 -21.56 14.59 7.73
N PRO A 173 -21.29 13.99 8.90
CA PRO A 173 -19.92 13.75 9.35
C PRO A 173 -19.18 12.74 8.48
N LEU A 174 -17.87 12.96 8.32
CA LEU A 174 -16.97 12.07 7.60
C LEU A 174 -16.96 10.68 8.24
N ALA A 175 -16.91 9.64 7.42
CA ALA A 175 -16.59 8.27 7.81
C ALA A 175 -15.23 7.90 7.20
N ALA A 176 -14.25 7.57 8.04
CA ALA A 176 -12.91 7.24 7.58
C ALA A 176 -12.43 5.90 8.11
N ILE A 177 -11.71 5.17 7.26
CA ILE A 177 -11.11 3.88 7.58
C ILE A 177 -9.64 3.93 7.18
N ALA A 178 -8.73 3.55 8.08
CA ALA A 178 -7.32 3.38 7.79
C ALA A 178 -6.95 1.90 7.79
N LEU A 179 -6.28 1.42 6.74
CA LEU A 179 -5.73 0.08 6.69
C LEU A 179 -4.20 0.18 6.82
N ARG A 180 -3.67 -0.36 7.92
CA ARG A 180 -2.23 -0.39 8.22
C ARG A 180 -1.66 -1.71 7.77
N TYR A 181 -0.98 -1.72 6.65
CA TYR A 181 -0.37 -2.92 6.11
C TYR A 181 1.15 -2.87 6.16
N PHE A 182 1.73 -4.04 5.99
CA PHE A 182 3.16 -4.30 6.08
C PHE A 182 3.75 -4.34 4.66
N ASN A 183 4.49 -5.38 4.32
CA ASN A 183 5.06 -5.50 2.99
C ASN A 183 4.03 -6.08 2.01
N VAL A 184 3.78 -5.39 0.93
CA VAL A 184 2.87 -5.85 -0.13
C VAL A 184 3.69 -6.47 -1.24
N ALA A 185 3.24 -7.60 -1.77
CA ALA A 185 3.93 -8.31 -2.83
C ALA A 185 2.95 -9.05 -3.75
N GLY A 186 3.46 -9.63 -4.81
CA GLY A 186 2.66 -10.39 -5.77
C GLY A 186 2.20 -9.56 -6.97
N ALA A 187 1.33 -10.15 -7.78
CA ALA A 187 0.78 -9.55 -8.98
C ALA A 187 -0.64 -10.07 -9.26
N ASP A 188 -1.37 -9.44 -10.17
CA ASP A 188 -2.66 -9.96 -10.63
C ASP A 188 -2.52 -11.38 -11.19
N GLU A 189 -3.37 -12.30 -10.75
CA GLU A 189 -3.33 -13.72 -11.16
C GLU A 189 -3.44 -13.93 -12.67
N ARG A 190 -4.07 -12.99 -13.38
CA ARG A 190 -4.20 -13.02 -14.84
C ARG A 190 -3.07 -12.27 -15.54
N GLY A 191 -2.07 -11.78 -14.81
CA GLY A 191 -0.90 -11.09 -15.33
C GLY A 191 -1.18 -9.70 -15.92
N ARG A 192 -2.32 -9.08 -15.65
CA ARG A 192 -2.70 -7.75 -16.18
C ARG A 192 -1.93 -6.62 -15.55
N LEU A 193 -1.61 -6.74 -14.24
CA LEU A 193 -0.92 -5.76 -13.42
C LEU A 193 0.11 -6.42 -12.51
N GLY A 194 1.17 -5.69 -12.19
CA GLY A 194 2.22 -6.11 -11.26
C GLY A 194 2.97 -4.93 -10.67
N GLU A 195 4.04 -5.21 -9.94
CA GLU A 195 4.87 -4.20 -9.30
C GLU A 195 5.97 -3.71 -10.24
N ASP A 196 6.02 -2.40 -10.48
CA ASP A 196 7.08 -1.71 -11.23
C ASP A 196 7.41 -0.40 -10.51
N HIS A 197 8.54 -0.35 -9.80
CA HIS A 197 9.01 0.86 -9.12
C HIS A 197 10.35 1.32 -9.70
N ARG A 198 10.55 2.63 -9.77
CA ARG A 198 11.80 3.25 -10.23
C ARG A 198 12.20 4.39 -9.30
N PRO A 199 13.22 4.20 -8.44
CA PRO A 199 14.02 2.96 -8.23
C PRO A 199 13.24 1.88 -7.50
N GLU A 200 13.62 0.60 -7.69
CA GLU A 200 13.07 -0.52 -6.91
C GLU A 200 13.82 -0.68 -5.59
N THR A 201 13.08 -0.79 -4.49
CA THR A 201 13.61 -0.89 -3.12
C THR A 201 13.06 -2.06 -2.31
N HIS A 202 12.04 -2.77 -2.84
CA HIS A 202 11.39 -3.89 -2.15
C HIS A 202 12.12 -5.21 -2.38
N LEU A 203 12.15 -6.05 -1.34
CA LEU A 203 12.98 -7.25 -1.30
C LEU A 203 12.65 -8.25 -2.42
N ILE A 204 11.37 -8.63 -2.57
CA ILE A 204 10.96 -9.62 -3.57
C ILE A 204 11.28 -9.15 -4.98
N PRO A 205 10.86 -7.95 -5.45
CA PRO A 205 11.23 -7.46 -6.77
C PRO A 205 12.75 -7.38 -7.00
N ILE A 206 13.54 -6.97 -5.99
CA ILE A 206 15.01 -6.94 -6.13
C ILE A 206 15.57 -8.37 -6.34
N CYS A 207 15.10 -9.37 -5.59
CA CYS A 207 15.49 -10.76 -5.80
C CYS A 207 15.15 -11.21 -7.23
N LEU A 208 13.97 -10.86 -7.73
CA LEU A 208 13.52 -11.21 -9.07
C LEU A 208 14.32 -10.47 -10.16
N GLU A 209 14.73 -9.20 -9.93
CA GLU A 209 15.65 -8.50 -10.82
C GLU A 209 17.02 -9.17 -10.90
N VAL A 210 17.54 -9.71 -9.78
CA VAL A 210 18.77 -10.51 -9.79
C VAL A 210 18.59 -11.79 -10.59
N ALA A 211 17.45 -12.50 -10.40
CA ALA A 211 17.14 -13.71 -11.17
C ALA A 211 17.01 -13.43 -12.68
N LEU A 212 16.52 -12.23 -13.07
CA LEU A 212 16.46 -11.78 -14.47
C LEU A 212 17.79 -11.25 -15.02
N GLY A 213 18.89 -11.24 -14.21
CA GLY A 213 20.18 -10.71 -14.60
C GLY A 213 20.27 -9.18 -14.71
N ARG A 214 19.28 -8.45 -14.16
CA ARG A 214 19.25 -6.97 -14.16
C ARG A 214 20.08 -6.36 -13.03
N ARG A 215 20.36 -7.16 -11.98
CA ARG A 215 21.25 -6.80 -10.87
C ARG A 215 22.26 -7.93 -10.64
N PRO A 216 23.48 -7.61 -10.20
CA PRO A 216 24.50 -8.63 -9.96
C PRO A 216 24.24 -9.47 -8.70
N HIS A 217 23.63 -8.89 -7.68
CA HIS A 217 23.35 -9.54 -6.39
C HIS A 217 22.28 -8.80 -5.60
N LEU A 218 21.73 -9.48 -4.59
CA LEU A 218 20.95 -8.90 -3.50
C LEU A 218 21.92 -8.41 -2.40
N THR A 219 21.64 -7.27 -1.77
CA THR A 219 22.28 -6.88 -0.49
C THR A 219 21.33 -7.20 0.67
N VAL A 220 21.77 -8.10 1.57
CA VAL A 220 21.11 -8.37 2.85
C VAL A 220 21.61 -7.38 3.88
N PHE A 221 20.76 -6.51 4.40
CA PHE A 221 21.14 -5.44 5.31
C PHE A 221 21.13 -5.91 6.77
N GLY A 222 22.28 -6.36 7.26
CA GLY A 222 22.46 -6.93 8.60
C GLY A 222 22.14 -8.41 8.68
N GLU A 223 22.94 -9.17 9.42
CA GLU A 223 22.75 -10.58 9.72
C GLU A 223 22.94 -10.90 11.21
N ASP A 224 22.90 -9.85 12.03
CA ASP A 224 23.14 -9.87 13.48
C ASP A 224 21.94 -9.37 14.29
N TYR A 225 20.73 -9.34 13.68
CA TYR A 225 19.51 -9.00 14.39
C TYR A 225 19.13 -10.11 15.41
N PRO A 226 18.44 -9.78 16.51
CA PRO A 226 17.95 -10.77 17.48
C PRO A 226 16.75 -11.54 16.94
N THR A 227 16.95 -12.26 15.84
CA THR A 227 15.98 -13.09 15.12
C THR A 227 16.58 -14.48 14.87
N PRO A 228 15.80 -15.50 14.55
CA PRO A 228 16.30 -16.87 14.44
C PRO A 228 17.44 -17.08 13.44
N ASP A 229 17.49 -16.31 12.36
CA ASP A 229 18.52 -16.41 11.33
C ASP A 229 19.40 -15.16 11.20
N GLY A 230 19.22 -14.20 12.12
CA GLY A 230 19.96 -12.95 12.16
C GLY A 230 19.47 -11.87 11.19
N THR A 231 18.45 -12.14 10.35
CA THR A 231 17.92 -11.15 9.41
C THR A 231 16.55 -10.62 9.83
N CYS A 232 16.14 -9.44 9.33
CA CYS A 232 14.85 -8.84 9.67
C CYS A 232 13.67 -9.73 9.27
N ILE A 233 12.61 -9.69 10.08
CA ILE A 233 11.35 -10.42 9.86
C ILE A 233 10.24 -9.43 9.47
N ARG A 234 9.51 -9.71 8.39
CA ARG A 234 8.40 -8.89 7.87
C ARG A 234 7.21 -9.75 7.48
N ASP A 235 6.01 -9.18 7.59
CA ASP A 235 4.78 -9.74 7.07
C ASP A 235 4.66 -9.38 5.58
N TYR A 236 4.38 -10.38 4.74
CA TYR A 236 4.19 -10.21 3.30
C TYR A 236 2.77 -10.56 2.92
N VAL A 237 1.96 -9.55 2.66
CA VAL A 237 0.57 -9.71 2.21
C VAL A 237 0.51 -9.64 0.69
N HIS A 238 -0.22 -10.56 0.08
CA HIS A 238 -0.45 -10.50 -1.37
C HIS A 238 -1.31 -9.29 -1.74
N VAL A 239 -0.98 -8.61 -2.85
CA VAL A 239 -1.70 -7.41 -3.29
C VAL A 239 -3.19 -7.64 -3.51
N ALA A 240 -3.59 -8.84 -3.99
CA ALA A 240 -5.00 -9.19 -4.14
C ALA A 240 -5.73 -9.28 -2.79
N ASP A 241 -5.11 -9.88 -1.76
CA ASP A 241 -5.68 -9.94 -0.41
C ASP A 241 -5.80 -8.55 0.21
N LEU A 242 -4.77 -7.71 0.03
CA LEU A 242 -4.82 -6.32 0.51
C LEU A 242 -5.98 -5.54 -0.14
N VAL A 243 -6.16 -5.70 -1.44
CA VAL A 243 -7.26 -5.05 -2.17
C VAL A 243 -8.61 -5.62 -1.72
N ASP A 244 -8.73 -6.93 -1.48
CA ASP A 244 -9.91 -7.55 -0.90
C ASP A 244 -10.25 -6.93 0.47
N ALA A 245 -9.25 -6.62 1.32
CA ALA A 245 -9.47 -5.92 2.58
C ALA A 245 -10.03 -4.50 2.39
N HIS A 246 -9.52 -3.76 1.40
CA HIS A 246 -10.04 -2.42 1.06
C HIS A 246 -11.51 -2.48 0.60
N VAL A 247 -11.85 -3.46 -0.23
CA VAL A 247 -13.24 -3.64 -0.69
C VAL A 247 -14.15 -4.07 0.46
N ALA A 248 -13.69 -5.00 1.32
CA ALA A 248 -14.45 -5.42 2.50
C ALA A 248 -14.71 -4.26 3.47
N ALA A 249 -13.77 -3.33 3.61
CA ALA A 249 -13.90 -2.15 4.46
C ALA A 249 -15.03 -1.20 4.03
N LEU A 250 -15.50 -1.23 2.79
CA LEU A 250 -16.63 -0.43 2.32
C LEU A 250 -17.91 -0.66 3.13
N ALA A 251 -18.12 -1.87 3.64
CA ALA A 251 -19.29 -2.22 4.44
C ALA A 251 -19.21 -1.69 5.88
N ALA A 252 -18.06 -1.21 6.31
CA ALA A 252 -17.82 -0.80 7.71
C ALA A 252 -17.86 0.71 7.95
N PHE A 253 -18.19 1.51 6.95
CA PHE A 253 -18.34 2.96 7.13
C PHE A 253 -19.43 3.29 8.13
N GLU A 254 -19.08 4.15 9.08
CA GLU A 254 -19.98 4.65 10.11
C GLU A 254 -19.78 6.17 10.23
N PRO A 255 -20.80 6.99 9.94
CA PRO A 255 -20.69 8.44 10.01
C PRO A 255 -20.15 8.94 11.34
N GLY A 256 -19.20 9.87 11.32
CA GLY A 256 -18.56 10.41 12.51
C GLY A 256 -17.52 9.49 13.15
N ARG A 257 -17.19 8.37 12.54
CA ARG A 257 -16.25 7.39 13.09
C ARG A 257 -15.01 7.21 12.23
N PHE A 258 -13.88 7.16 12.91
CA PHE A 258 -12.62 6.67 12.36
C PHE A 258 -12.41 5.23 12.84
N LYS A 259 -12.20 4.30 11.90
CA LYS A 259 -11.83 2.90 12.20
C LYS A 259 -10.45 2.59 11.61
N CYS A 260 -9.74 1.63 12.20
CA CYS A 260 -8.49 1.17 11.64
C CYS A 260 -8.31 -0.33 11.87
N TRP A 261 -7.62 -1.00 10.91
CA TRP A 261 -7.23 -2.40 11.01
C TRP A 261 -5.82 -2.62 10.49
N ASN A 262 -5.13 -3.57 11.14
CA ASN A 262 -3.89 -4.12 10.62
C ASN A 262 -4.20 -5.16 9.54
N ILE A 263 -3.47 -5.10 8.42
CA ILE A 263 -3.63 -6.01 7.30
C ILE A 263 -2.32 -6.77 7.10
N GLY A 264 -2.37 -8.07 7.31
CA GLY A 264 -1.24 -8.98 7.16
C GLY A 264 -1.72 -10.42 7.19
N ILE A 265 -0.80 -11.35 7.06
CA ILE A 265 -1.10 -12.79 7.12
C ILE A 265 -1.01 -13.35 8.56
N GLY A 266 -0.53 -12.54 9.52
CA GLY A 266 -0.32 -12.96 10.91
C GLY A 266 0.97 -13.76 11.12
N ARG A 267 1.86 -13.78 10.13
CA ARG A 267 3.15 -14.46 10.16
C ARG A 267 4.22 -13.58 9.53
N GLY A 268 5.40 -13.55 10.17
CA GLY A 268 6.59 -12.93 9.61
C GLY A 268 7.46 -13.93 8.84
N TYR A 269 8.11 -13.45 7.79
CA TYR A 269 9.18 -14.16 7.07
C TYR A 269 10.47 -13.35 7.17
N SER A 270 11.58 -14.04 7.39
CA SER A 270 12.91 -13.42 7.39
C SER A 270 13.38 -13.08 5.97
N VAL A 271 14.39 -12.21 5.86
CA VAL A 271 15.00 -11.90 4.56
C VAL A 271 15.57 -13.16 3.91
N ARG A 272 16.14 -14.09 4.69
CA ARG A 272 16.66 -15.37 4.17
C ARG A 272 15.55 -16.28 3.68
N GLU A 273 14.45 -16.41 4.41
CA GLU A 273 13.29 -17.20 3.97
C GLU A 273 12.72 -16.68 2.63
N VAL A 274 12.65 -15.33 2.48
CA VAL A 274 12.20 -14.71 1.21
C VAL A 274 13.18 -14.98 0.09
N LEU A 275 14.48 -14.85 0.31
CA LEU A 275 15.51 -15.14 -0.68
C LEU A 275 15.46 -16.61 -1.13
N ASP A 276 15.29 -17.54 -0.19
CA ASP A 276 15.21 -18.96 -0.49
C ASP A 276 13.92 -19.32 -1.24
N SER A 277 12.80 -18.66 -0.93
CA SER A 277 11.57 -18.76 -1.71
C SER A 277 11.80 -18.27 -3.15
N CYS A 278 12.44 -17.10 -3.32
CA CYS A 278 12.76 -16.59 -4.65
C CYS A 278 13.65 -17.55 -5.45
N ARG A 279 14.65 -18.17 -4.81
CA ARG A 279 15.51 -19.20 -5.43
C ARG A 279 14.73 -20.43 -5.89
N ARG A 280 13.85 -20.98 -5.01
CA ARG A 280 13.01 -22.12 -5.33
C ARG A 280 12.08 -21.83 -6.51
N VAL A 281 11.39 -20.69 -6.45
CA VAL A 281 10.38 -20.32 -7.46
C VAL A 281 10.99 -20.00 -8.81
N THR A 282 12.11 -19.29 -8.82
CA THR A 282 12.75 -18.85 -10.07
C THR A 282 13.65 -19.92 -10.69
N GLY A 283 14.19 -20.84 -9.88
CA GLY A 283 15.23 -21.78 -10.27
C GLY A 283 16.61 -21.15 -10.44
N HIS A 284 16.81 -19.90 -10.01
CA HIS A 284 18.07 -19.16 -10.11
C HIS A 284 18.80 -19.08 -8.77
N ALA A 285 20.13 -19.03 -8.80
CA ALA A 285 20.98 -19.01 -7.60
C ALA A 285 20.79 -17.74 -6.74
N ILE A 286 20.45 -16.61 -7.35
CA ILE A 286 20.29 -15.28 -6.73
C ILE A 286 21.44 -14.99 -5.75
N PRO A 287 22.62 -14.54 -6.22
CA PRO A 287 23.74 -14.18 -5.36
C PRO A 287 23.34 -13.13 -4.35
N ALA A 288 23.83 -13.25 -3.12
CA ALA A 288 23.57 -12.29 -2.05
C ALA A 288 24.86 -11.93 -1.33
N ILE A 289 25.01 -10.65 -0.96
CA ILE A 289 26.09 -10.13 -0.13
C ILE A 289 25.50 -9.51 1.14
N VAL A 290 26.28 -9.50 2.22
CA VAL A 290 25.85 -8.90 3.49
C VAL A 290 26.36 -7.45 3.52
N GLY A 291 25.45 -6.53 3.84
CA GLY A 291 25.74 -5.11 4.08
C GLY A 291 25.47 -4.73 5.54
N ALA A 292 25.85 -3.52 5.93
CA ALA A 292 25.53 -2.97 7.25
C ALA A 292 23.99 -2.87 7.45
N ARG A 293 23.52 -2.90 8.70
CA ARG A 293 22.10 -2.64 9.01
C ARG A 293 21.62 -1.31 8.46
N ARG A 294 20.42 -1.25 7.96
CA ARG A 294 19.77 0.02 7.61
C ARG A 294 19.35 0.75 8.90
N PRO A 295 19.67 2.05 9.05
CA PRO A 295 19.13 2.84 10.15
C PRO A 295 17.59 2.83 10.14
N GLY A 296 16.99 2.58 11.29
CA GLY A 296 15.54 2.59 11.44
C GLY A 296 14.81 1.34 10.92
N ASP A 297 15.52 0.21 10.76
CA ASP A 297 14.93 -1.07 10.36
C ASP A 297 14.73 -1.96 11.60
N PRO A 298 13.48 -2.15 12.10
CA PRO A 298 13.24 -2.96 13.30
C PRO A 298 13.50 -4.46 13.03
N PRO A 299 13.95 -5.23 14.05
CA PRO A 299 14.22 -6.66 13.91
C PRO A 299 13.02 -7.45 13.39
N SER A 300 11.84 -7.21 13.93
CA SER A 300 10.61 -7.92 13.56
C SER A 300 9.43 -6.95 13.46
N LEU A 301 8.61 -7.12 12.41
CA LEU A 301 7.41 -6.33 12.21
C LEU A 301 6.38 -7.15 11.42
N TYR A 302 5.35 -7.69 12.09
CA TYR A 302 4.26 -8.47 11.49
C TYR A 302 2.94 -8.26 12.24
N ALA A 303 1.82 -8.42 11.53
CA ALA A 303 0.48 -8.07 12.00
C ALA A 303 -0.15 -9.13 12.91
N ASP A 304 -1.06 -8.70 13.78
CA ASP A 304 -2.19 -9.50 14.23
C ASP A 304 -3.43 -9.10 13.39
N PRO A 305 -3.93 -9.95 12.48
CA PRO A 305 -5.11 -9.64 11.68
C PRO A 305 -6.44 -10.02 12.36
N ALA A 306 -6.43 -10.34 13.66
CA ALA A 306 -7.63 -10.83 14.37
C ALA A 306 -8.77 -9.81 14.39
N ALA A 307 -8.47 -8.51 14.46
CA ALA A 307 -9.49 -7.48 14.49
C ALA A 307 -10.27 -7.40 13.18
N ILE A 308 -9.61 -7.34 12.02
CA ILE A 308 -10.30 -7.30 10.73
C ILE A 308 -11.03 -8.61 10.44
N ALA A 309 -10.47 -9.76 10.87
CA ALA A 309 -11.13 -11.06 10.74
C ALA A 309 -12.44 -11.12 11.54
N ARG A 310 -12.45 -10.61 12.76
CA ARG A 310 -13.64 -10.53 13.62
C ARG A 310 -14.69 -9.56 13.07
N ASP A 311 -14.24 -8.36 12.66
CA ASP A 311 -15.15 -7.26 12.35
C ASP A 311 -15.69 -7.33 10.92
N LEU A 312 -14.93 -7.85 9.97
CA LEU A 312 -15.27 -7.90 8.53
C LEU A 312 -15.28 -9.33 7.94
N GLY A 313 -14.90 -10.34 8.71
CA GLY A 313 -14.75 -11.70 8.20
C GLY A 313 -13.59 -11.86 7.22
N TRP A 314 -12.75 -10.82 7.03
CA TRP A 314 -11.64 -10.87 6.11
C TRP A 314 -10.49 -11.74 6.64
N ARG A 315 -9.93 -12.55 5.79
CA ARG A 315 -8.71 -13.35 6.03
C ARG A 315 -7.88 -13.40 4.76
N ALA A 316 -6.57 -13.33 4.91
CA ALA A 316 -5.65 -13.54 3.78
C ALA A 316 -5.83 -14.96 3.20
N LYS A 317 -5.87 -15.07 1.88
CA LYS A 317 -5.95 -16.32 1.12
C LYS A 317 -4.58 -16.78 0.66
N TRP A 318 -3.69 -15.82 0.35
CA TRP A 318 -2.33 -16.04 -0.12
C TRP A 318 -1.36 -16.09 1.07
N THR A 319 -1.32 -17.22 1.77
CA THR A 319 -0.47 -17.42 2.96
C THR A 319 0.82 -18.20 2.66
N ASP A 320 0.95 -18.74 1.45
CA ASP A 320 2.16 -19.40 0.98
C ASP A 320 3.08 -18.41 0.26
N LEU A 321 4.28 -18.20 0.81
CA LEU A 321 5.26 -17.26 0.26
C LEU A 321 5.69 -17.63 -1.17
N ASP A 322 5.84 -18.91 -1.46
CA ASP A 322 6.24 -19.37 -2.81
C ASP A 322 5.16 -19.01 -3.85
N ALA A 323 3.86 -19.09 -3.49
CA ALA A 323 2.77 -18.68 -4.36
C ALA A 323 2.77 -17.15 -4.59
N VAL A 324 3.03 -16.34 -3.54
CA VAL A 324 3.16 -14.88 -3.64
C VAL A 324 4.32 -14.50 -4.58
N VAL A 325 5.50 -15.07 -4.35
CA VAL A 325 6.69 -14.85 -5.19
C VAL A 325 6.44 -15.28 -6.63
N LYS A 326 5.75 -16.43 -6.84
CA LYS A 326 5.44 -16.94 -8.17
C LYS A 326 4.59 -15.96 -8.99
N SER A 327 3.55 -15.36 -8.41
CA SER A 327 2.71 -14.40 -9.11
C SER A 327 3.53 -13.17 -9.58
N ALA A 328 4.40 -12.64 -8.72
CA ALA A 328 5.31 -11.54 -9.06
C ALA A 328 6.31 -11.95 -10.16
N TRP A 329 6.89 -13.17 -10.05
CA TRP A 329 7.84 -13.69 -11.03
C TRP A 329 7.23 -13.86 -12.42
N GLU A 330 6.03 -14.43 -12.50
CA GLU A 330 5.32 -14.63 -13.77
C GLU A 330 5.05 -13.29 -14.45
N TRP A 331 4.61 -12.28 -13.70
CA TRP A 331 4.38 -10.95 -14.24
C TRP A 331 5.67 -10.28 -14.72
N MET A 332 6.74 -10.28 -13.92
CA MET A 332 8.02 -9.66 -14.29
C MET A 332 8.67 -10.32 -15.51
N ARG A 333 8.50 -11.64 -15.68
CA ARG A 333 8.96 -12.35 -16.89
C ARG A 333 8.19 -11.95 -18.14
N ALA A 334 6.86 -11.81 -18.01
CA ALA A 334 5.99 -11.39 -19.11
C ALA A 334 6.19 -9.91 -19.48
N HIS A 335 6.62 -9.08 -18.51
CA HIS A 335 6.83 -7.65 -18.67
C HIS A 335 8.30 -7.26 -18.41
N PRO A 336 9.25 -7.63 -19.30
CA PRO A 336 10.67 -7.44 -19.06
C PRO A 336 11.10 -5.97 -18.98
N ARG A 337 10.24 -5.03 -19.36
CA ARG A 337 10.46 -3.57 -19.22
C ARG A 337 9.42 -2.90 -18.31
N GLY A 338 8.72 -3.69 -17.49
CA GLY A 338 7.63 -3.18 -16.68
C GLY A 338 6.47 -2.68 -17.53
N TYR A 339 5.96 -1.50 -17.22
CA TYR A 339 4.88 -0.83 -17.95
C TYR A 339 5.37 0.06 -19.11
N ALA A 340 6.60 -0.10 -19.57
CA ALA A 340 7.18 0.70 -20.66
C ALA A 340 6.66 0.27 -22.04
#